data_60e2471e108895eae32d5e77bf44f295
#
_entry.id   60e2471e108895eae32d5e77bf44f295
#
_cell.length_a   1.000
_cell.length_b   1.000
_cell.length_c   1.000
_cell.angle_alpha   90.00
_cell.angle_beta   90.00
_cell.angle_gamma   90.00
#
_symmetry.space_group_name_H-M   'P 1'
#
loop_
_entity.id
_entity.type
_entity.pdbx_description
1 polymer ?
#
loop_
_entity_poly.entity_id
_entity_poly.type
_entity_poly.pdbx_seq_one_letter_code
_entity_poly.pdbx_strand_id
1 'polypeptide(L)'
;MKVKLHIENFHDATAHVPPSSLATDFFQGDDDCKIHVFEDNNLRSHVNYNGKIKIAWIREIIDIYEYNNVFQENPYNPYKYVLDNLDSFDYIIAPMHYKYFSHSVPKDKFIFCPGGCTRILPEQWGIYEKSKMLSIVASPKDWTVGHRMRHWAIQSFKNNIDVFGHGYNDIIDSQGPFGKVFGLAPYYFHFVIMNSQKDSWYTEALIDSFACGCIPIFFGCRNIGEHFNADGIIQFDSLPQL
;
A
#
# COMPACT_ATOMS: atom_id res chain seq x y z
N MET A 1 -14.48 -21.90 1.64
CA MET A 1 -15.34 -21.04 0.80
C MET A 1 -14.41 -20.34 -0.19
N LYS A 2 -14.67 -20.45 -1.49
CA LYS A 2 -13.88 -19.76 -2.51
C LYS A 2 -14.54 -18.44 -2.89
N VAL A 3 -13.74 -17.46 -3.26
CA VAL A 3 -14.15 -16.13 -3.69
C VAL A 3 -13.58 -15.88 -5.08
N LYS A 4 -14.35 -15.27 -5.97
CA LYS A 4 -13.86 -14.81 -7.27
C LYS A 4 -13.28 -13.41 -7.12
N LEU A 5 -12.00 -13.25 -7.42
CA LEU A 5 -11.33 -11.95 -7.47
C LEU A 5 -11.25 -11.47 -8.93
N HIS A 6 -11.79 -10.30 -9.19
CA HIS A 6 -11.71 -9.59 -10.47
C HIS A 6 -10.61 -8.54 -10.40
N ILE A 7 -9.48 -8.85 -11.01
CA ILE A 7 -8.28 -8.01 -11.03
C ILE A 7 -7.66 -8.05 -12.42
N GLU A 8 -7.15 -6.94 -12.89
CA GLU A 8 -6.57 -6.81 -14.23
C GLU A 8 -5.29 -7.64 -14.43
N ASN A 9 -4.46 -7.69 -13.39
CA ASN A 9 -3.20 -8.42 -13.39
C ASN A 9 -3.06 -9.26 -12.12
N PHE A 10 -3.75 -10.40 -12.08
CA PHE A 10 -3.70 -11.30 -10.92
C PHE A 10 -2.24 -11.71 -10.58
N HIS A 11 -1.37 -11.83 -11.58
CA HIS A 11 0.05 -12.11 -11.38
C HIS A 11 0.78 -10.98 -10.66
N ASP A 12 0.44 -9.71 -10.91
CA ASP A 12 1.04 -8.58 -10.20
C ASP A 12 0.56 -8.48 -8.74
N ALA A 13 -0.71 -8.81 -8.48
CA ALA A 13 -1.24 -8.83 -7.12
C ALA A 13 -0.69 -10.01 -6.31
N THR A 14 -0.52 -11.18 -6.93
CA THR A 14 0.02 -12.39 -6.28
C THR A 14 1.55 -12.42 -6.26
N ALA A 15 2.23 -11.70 -7.15
CA ALA A 15 3.69 -11.54 -7.11
C ALA A 15 4.19 -10.88 -5.80
N HIS A 16 3.27 -10.24 -5.06
CA HIS A 16 3.57 -9.59 -3.77
C HIS A 16 3.07 -10.39 -2.56
N VAL A 17 2.47 -11.55 -2.79
CA VAL A 17 1.96 -12.44 -1.73
C VAL A 17 2.85 -13.69 -1.74
N PRO A 18 3.43 -14.09 -0.60
CA PRO A 18 4.22 -15.32 -0.55
C PRO A 18 3.42 -16.50 -1.11
N PRO A 19 4.05 -17.39 -1.91
CA PRO A 19 3.37 -18.53 -2.54
C PRO A 19 2.65 -19.46 -1.56
N SER A 20 3.02 -19.41 -0.28
CA SER A 20 2.43 -20.18 0.82
C SER A 20 1.27 -19.47 1.52
N SER A 21 0.82 -18.29 1.06
CA SER A 21 -0.24 -17.59 1.75
C SER A 21 -1.61 -18.20 1.42
N LEU A 22 -2.43 -18.34 2.46
CA LEU A 22 -3.85 -18.77 2.37
C LEU A 22 -4.68 -17.91 1.40
N ALA A 23 -4.19 -16.70 1.05
CA ALA A 23 -4.87 -15.77 0.17
C ALA A 23 -4.98 -16.28 -1.27
N THR A 24 -3.95 -16.96 -1.79
CA THR A 24 -3.97 -17.47 -3.17
C THR A 24 -5.07 -18.51 -3.37
N ASP A 25 -5.22 -19.44 -2.43
CA ASP A 25 -6.26 -20.48 -2.53
C ASP A 25 -7.67 -19.91 -2.31
N PHE A 26 -7.79 -18.87 -1.49
CA PHE A 26 -9.06 -18.22 -1.19
C PHE A 26 -9.63 -17.48 -2.42
N PHE A 27 -8.79 -16.83 -3.21
CA PHE A 27 -9.18 -16.02 -4.35
C PHE A 27 -9.22 -16.78 -5.70
N GLN A 28 -9.06 -18.09 -5.71
CA GLN A 28 -9.15 -18.93 -6.92
C GLN A 28 -10.58 -19.42 -7.24
N GLY A 29 -11.59 -18.64 -6.92
CA GLY A 29 -12.97 -18.94 -7.28
C GLY A 29 -13.25 -18.68 -8.77
N ASP A 30 -14.24 -19.39 -9.31
CA ASP A 30 -14.81 -19.17 -10.65
C ASP A 30 -16.05 -18.25 -10.60
N ASP A 31 -16.71 -18.08 -11.74
CA ASP A 31 -17.88 -17.23 -11.88
C ASP A 31 -19.13 -17.78 -11.16
N ASP A 32 -19.13 -19.06 -10.75
CA ASP A 32 -20.21 -19.66 -9.98
C ASP A 32 -20.10 -19.36 -8.47
N CYS A 33 -19.01 -18.80 -8.01
CA CYS A 33 -18.85 -18.38 -6.61
C CYS A 33 -19.99 -17.45 -6.19
N LYS A 34 -20.37 -17.53 -4.91
CA LYS A 34 -21.38 -16.63 -4.32
C LYS A 34 -20.86 -15.24 -4.05
N ILE A 35 -19.55 -15.10 -3.81
CA ILE A 35 -18.89 -13.85 -3.43
C ILE A 35 -17.92 -13.46 -4.54
N HIS A 36 -18.07 -12.25 -5.01
CA HIS A 36 -17.21 -11.62 -6.01
C HIS A 36 -16.59 -10.36 -5.45
N VAL A 37 -15.25 -10.27 -5.53
CA VAL A 37 -14.48 -9.08 -5.13
C VAL A 37 -13.98 -8.40 -6.38
N PHE A 38 -14.27 -7.13 -6.52
CA PHE A 38 -13.90 -6.30 -7.66
C PHE A 38 -12.89 -5.25 -7.21
N GLU A 39 -11.70 -5.29 -7.78
CA GLU A 39 -10.60 -4.42 -7.40
C GLU A 39 -10.48 -3.25 -8.36
N ASP A 40 -10.31 -2.06 -7.84
CA ASP A 40 -9.96 -0.81 -8.54
C ASP A 40 -10.61 -0.68 -9.94
N ASN A 41 -9.86 -0.90 -11.01
CA ASN A 41 -10.33 -0.77 -12.39
C ASN A 41 -11.41 -1.77 -12.77
N ASN A 42 -11.48 -2.91 -12.09
CA ASN A 42 -12.47 -3.95 -12.32
C ASN A 42 -13.82 -3.72 -11.63
N LEU A 43 -13.94 -2.67 -10.82
CA LEU A 43 -15.23 -2.33 -10.18
C LEU A 43 -16.36 -2.24 -11.19
N ARG A 44 -16.10 -1.74 -12.41
CA ARG A 44 -17.12 -1.61 -13.48
C ARG A 44 -17.72 -2.93 -13.95
N SER A 45 -17.01 -4.04 -13.79
CA SER A 45 -17.47 -5.36 -14.22
C SER A 45 -18.57 -5.96 -13.32
N HIS A 46 -18.83 -5.36 -12.14
CA HIS A 46 -19.84 -5.83 -11.18
C HIS A 46 -21.24 -6.01 -11.79
N VAL A 47 -21.57 -5.24 -12.83
CA VAL A 47 -22.88 -5.28 -13.51
C VAL A 47 -23.20 -6.64 -14.14
N ASN A 48 -22.16 -7.43 -14.47
CA ASN A 48 -22.29 -8.75 -15.09
C ASN A 48 -22.65 -9.87 -14.10
N TYR A 49 -22.63 -9.58 -12.78
CA TYR A 49 -22.75 -10.59 -11.72
C TYR A 49 -23.97 -10.34 -10.83
N ASN A 50 -25.16 -10.40 -11.42
CA ASN A 50 -26.41 -10.23 -10.69
C ASN A 50 -26.68 -11.42 -9.74
N GLY A 51 -27.25 -11.14 -8.57
CA GLY A 51 -27.58 -12.14 -7.55
C GLY A 51 -26.38 -12.70 -6.77
N LYS A 52 -25.20 -12.12 -6.95
CA LYS A 52 -23.98 -12.44 -6.18
C LYS A 52 -23.74 -11.40 -5.08
N ILE A 53 -23.05 -11.78 -4.02
CA ILE A 53 -22.50 -10.83 -3.04
C ILE A 53 -21.33 -10.12 -3.70
N LYS A 54 -21.39 -8.80 -3.77
CA LYS A 54 -20.42 -7.96 -4.46
C LYS A 54 -19.65 -7.11 -3.46
N ILE A 55 -18.33 -7.23 -3.49
CA ILE A 55 -17.43 -6.48 -2.63
C ILE A 55 -16.56 -5.57 -3.51
N ALA A 56 -16.64 -4.27 -3.29
CA ALA A 56 -15.72 -3.32 -3.87
C ALA A 56 -14.43 -3.30 -3.04
N TRP A 57 -13.26 -3.44 -3.68
CA TRP A 57 -11.96 -3.37 -3.00
C TRP A 57 -11.10 -2.29 -3.64
N ILE A 58 -10.91 -1.19 -2.92
CA ILE A 58 -10.05 -0.08 -3.32
C ILE A 58 -8.70 -0.24 -2.61
N ARG A 59 -7.61 -0.30 -3.35
CA ARG A 59 -6.27 -0.59 -2.82
C ARG A 59 -5.44 0.65 -2.56
N GLU A 60 -5.56 1.65 -3.40
CA GLU A 60 -4.73 2.86 -3.31
C GLU A 60 -5.47 4.00 -2.62
N ILE A 61 -4.70 4.95 -2.12
CA ILE A 61 -5.23 6.16 -1.52
C ILE A 61 -5.83 7.10 -2.58
N ILE A 62 -6.86 7.84 -2.21
CA ILE A 62 -7.59 8.75 -3.12
C ILE A 62 -6.66 9.76 -3.82
N ASP A 63 -5.61 10.23 -3.15
CA ASP A 63 -4.67 11.22 -3.67
C ASP A 63 -3.96 10.75 -4.96
N ILE A 64 -3.75 9.45 -5.13
CA ILE A 64 -3.17 8.87 -6.37
C ILE A 64 -4.14 9.06 -7.53
N TYR A 65 -5.43 8.81 -7.31
CA TYR A 65 -6.45 8.95 -8.36
C TYR A 65 -6.73 10.42 -8.67
N GLU A 66 -6.73 11.29 -7.67
CA GLU A 66 -6.91 12.74 -7.87
C GLU A 66 -5.76 13.33 -8.69
N TYR A 67 -4.52 12.92 -8.46
CA TYR A 67 -3.38 13.35 -9.28
C TYR A 67 -3.50 12.88 -10.72
N ASN A 68 -3.78 11.60 -10.95
CA ASN A 68 -3.93 11.06 -12.30
C ASN A 68 -5.06 11.72 -13.08
N ASN A 69 -6.10 12.19 -12.39
CA ASN A 69 -7.26 12.83 -12.98
C ASN A 69 -6.98 14.21 -13.56
N VAL A 70 -5.92 14.90 -13.13
CA VAL A 70 -5.55 16.24 -13.65
C VAL A 70 -5.10 16.17 -15.12
N PHE A 71 -4.65 14.99 -15.58
CA PHE A 71 -4.04 14.83 -16.91
C PHE A 71 -4.86 13.95 -17.88
N GLN A 72 -6.09 13.53 -17.50
CA GLN A 72 -6.91 12.65 -18.32
C GLN A 72 -8.26 13.28 -18.66
N GLU A 73 -8.69 13.14 -19.93
CA GLU A 73 -9.99 13.65 -20.40
C GLU A 73 -11.21 12.97 -19.75
N ASN A 74 -11.06 11.74 -19.26
CA ASN A 74 -12.13 11.00 -18.57
C ASN A 74 -11.54 10.21 -17.39
N PRO A 75 -11.23 10.88 -16.30
CA PRO A 75 -10.52 10.28 -15.21
C PRO A 75 -11.36 9.25 -14.45
N TYR A 76 -10.84 8.04 -14.33
CA TYR A 76 -11.45 7.02 -13.48
C TYR A 76 -11.00 7.18 -12.03
N ASN A 77 -11.95 7.32 -11.15
CA ASN A 77 -11.73 7.35 -9.71
C ASN A 77 -12.59 6.26 -9.05
N PRO A 78 -11.99 5.18 -8.52
CA PRO A 78 -12.72 4.08 -7.89
C PRO A 78 -13.54 4.52 -6.67
N TYR A 79 -13.09 5.51 -5.91
CA TYR A 79 -13.86 6.08 -4.79
C TYR A 79 -15.17 6.71 -5.27
N LYS A 80 -15.06 7.57 -6.29
CA LYS A 80 -16.24 8.19 -6.90
C LYS A 80 -17.16 7.13 -7.52
N TYR A 81 -16.58 6.15 -8.22
CA TYR A 81 -17.36 5.08 -8.84
C TYR A 81 -18.17 4.29 -7.81
N VAL A 82 -17.57 3.92 -6.68
CA VAL A 82 -18.25 3.20 -5.60
C VAL A 82 -19.36 4.06 -4.98
N LEU A 83 -19.13 5.36 -4.77
CA LEU A 83 -20.15 6.26 -4.24
C LEU A 83 -21.34 6.42 -5.19
N ASP A 84 -21.08 6.55 -6.49
CA ASP A 84 -22.11 6.67 -7.52
C ASP A 84 -22.93 5.35 -7.70
N ASN A 85 -22.38 4.20 -7.26
CA ASN A 85 -22.99 2.86 -7.40
C ASN A 85 -23.11 2.14 -6.05
N LEU A 86 -23.31 2.86 -4.97
CA LEU A 86 -23.24 2.35 -3.60
C LEU A 86 -24.21 1.17 -3.33
N ASP A 87 -25.41 1.21 -3.92
CA ASP A 87 -26.43 0.16 -3.77
C ASP A 87 -26.08 -1.13 -4.52
N SER A 88 -25.10 -1.07 -5.41
CA SER A 88 -24.64 -2.23 -6.19
C SER A 88 -23.63 -3.09 -5.45
N PHE A 89 -23.08 -2.61 -4.34
CA PHE A 89 -22.11 -3.33 -3.54
C PHE A 89 -22.65 -3.64 -2.15
N ASP A 90 -22.46 -4.88 -1.71
CA ASP A 90 -22.83 -5.31 -0.35
C ASP A 90 -21.80 -4.80 0.67
N TYR A 91 -20.51 -4.83 0.30
CA TYR A 91 -19.41 -4.35 1.15
C TYR A 91 -18.38 -3.55 0.35
N ILE A 92 -17.68 -2.68 1.06
CA ILE A 92 -16.62 -1.82 0.52
C ILE A 92 -15.38 -1.99 1.40
N ILE A 93 -14.29 -2.45 0.80
CA ILE A 93 -12.98 -2.56 1.45
C ILE A 93 -12.11 -1.42 0.97
N ALA A 94 -11.51 -0.66 1.89
CA ALA A 94 -10.57 0.40 1.54
C ALA A 94 -9.49 0.59 2.60
N PRO A 95 -8.29 1.12 2.20
CA PRO A 95 -7.14 1.25 3.09
C PRO A 95 -7.13 2.54 3.90
N MET A 96 -8.17 3.36 3.77
CA MET A 96 -8.28 4.63 4.49
C MET A 96 -9.33 4.55 5.59
N HIS A 97 -9.15 5.38 6.61
CA HIS A 97 -10.16 5.52 7.64
C HIS A 97 -11.51 5.93 7.03
N TYR A 98 -12.60 5.36 7.55
CA TYR A 98 -13.98 5.59 7.11
C TYR A 98 -14.34 7.06 6.87
N LYS A 99 -13.86 7.97 7.70
CA LYS A 99 -14.14 9.43 7.58
C LYS A 99 -13.74 10.04 6.23
N TYR A 100 -12.78 9.42 5.50
CA TYR A 100 -12.36 9.89 4.18
C TYR A 100 -13.23 9.36 3.04
N PHE A 101 -14.12 8.40 3.34
CA PHE A 101 -15.01 7.78 2.34
C PHE A 101 -16.34 8.52 2.14
N SER A 102 -16.43 9.76 2.56
CA SER A 102 -17.65 10.55 2.70
C SER A 102 -18.67 9.91 3.68
N HIS A 103 -19.49 10.74 4.31
CA HIS A 103 -20.56 10.27 5.21
C HIS A 103 -21.67 9.46 4.49
N SER A 104 -21.55 9.25 3.17
CA SER A 104 -22.54 8.58 2.35
C SER A 104 -22.47 7.05 2.41
N VAL A 105 -21.32 6.47 2.80
CA VAL A 105 -21.18 5.01 2.91
C VAL A 105 -21.73 4.56 4.27
N PRO A 106 -22.68 3.62 4.33
CA PRO A 106 -23.12 3.02 5.59
C PRO A 106 -21.95 2.31 6.30
N LYS A 107 -21.85 2.51 7.62
CA LYS A 107 -20.73 1.93 8.40
C LYS A 107 -20.70 0.41 8.38
N ASP A 108 -21.84 -0.22 8.31
CA ASP A 108 -22.00 -1.68 8.24
C ASP A 108 -21.57 -2.27 6.89
N LYS A 109 -21.53 -1.45 5.84
CA LYS A 109 -20.97 -1.85 4.54
C LYS A 109 -19.47 -1.62 4.44
N PHE A 110 -18.86 -0.82 5.31
CA PHE A 110 -17.46 -0.44 5.21
C PHE A 110 -16.54 -1.37 6.00
N ILE A 111 -15.49 -1.86 5.35
CA ILE A 111 -14.45 -2.69 5.96
C ILE A 111 -13.12 -1.96 5.77
N PHE A 112 -12.54 -1.51 6.88
CA PHE A 112 -11.18 -0.99 6.85
C PHE A 112 -10.20 -2.15 6.66
N CYS A 113 -9.36 -2.04 5.64
CA CYS A 113 -8.26 -2.96 5.41
C CYS A 113 -7.01 -2.15 5.04
N PRO A 114 -6.06 -1.99 5.96
CA PRO A 114 -4.82 -1.28 5.66
C PRO A 114 -4.07 -1.96 4.52
N GLY A 115 -3.35 -1.18 3.72
CA GLY A 115 -2.58 -1.67 2.58
C GLY A 115 -1.30 -2.41 2.96
N GLY A 116 -1.31 -3.13 4.10
CA GLY A 116 -0.11 -3.70 4.69
C GLY A 116 -0.10 -5.23 4.71
N CYS A 117 0.71 -5.81 3.88
CA CYS A 117 1.41 -7.08 4.12
C CYS A 117 2.91 -6.75 4.15
N THR A 118 3.79 -7.72 4.09
CA THR A 118 5.23 -7.50 3.92
C THR A 118 5.70 -8.11 2.59
N ARG A 119 6.68 -7.47 1.95
CA ARG A 119 7.41 -8.02 0.80
C ARG A 119 8.68 -8.76 1.21
N ILE A 120 8.97 -8.83 2.51
CA ILE A 120 10.07 -9.62 3.04
C ILE A 120 9.55 -11.03 3.30
N LEU A 121 10.21 -12.03 2.73
CA LEU A 121 9.83 -13.44 2.92
C LEU A 121 9.97 -13.85 4.39
N PRO A 122 9.12 -14.73 4.92
CA PRO A 122 9.18 -15.16 6.32
C PRO A 122 10.56 -15.68 6.76
N GLU A 123 11.27 -16.39 5.88
CA GLU A 123 12.62 -16.86 6.11
C GLU A 123 13.70 -15.75 6.16
N GLN A 124 13.34 -14.54 5.72
CA GLN A 124 14.16 -13.35 5.76
C GLN A 124 13.78 -12.40 6.91
N TRP A 125 12.80 -12.76 7.75
CA TRP A 125 12.47 -11.93 8.90
C TRP A 125 13.52 -12.09 9.99
N GLY A 126 13.97 -10.98 10.53
CA GLY A 126 14.94 -11.03 11.62
C GLY A 126 15.52 -9.68 12.03
N ILE A 127 16.19 -9.70 13.15
CA ILE A 127 17.04 -8.59 13.60
C ILE A 127 18.43 -8.88 13.08
N TYR A 128 18.83 -8.16 12.05
CA TYR A 128 20.13 -8.31 11.39
C TYR A 128 21.21 -7.50 12.11
N GLU A 129 22.47 -7.92 11.94
CA GLU A 129 23.62 -7.09 12.29
C GLU A 129 23.61 -5.83 11.42
N LYS A 130 23.63 -4.67 12.07
CA LYS A 130 23.56 -3.37 11.40
C LYS A 130 24.96 -2.80 11.19
N SER A 131 25.29 -2.44 9.96
CA SER A 131 26.58 -1.88 9.56
C SER A 131 26.47 -0.54 8.85
N LYS A 132 25.24 -0.13 8.49
CA LYS A 132 24.96 1.11 7.75
C LYS A 132 23.89 1.93 8.47
N MET A 133 23.92 3.25 8.27
CA MET A 133 23.09 4.16 9.05
C MET A 133 21.69 4.27 8.49
N LEU A 134 21.51 4.69 7.23
CA LEU A 134 20.23 5.14 6.70
C LEU A 134 20.01 4.70 5.26
N SER A 135 18.81 4.21 4.96
CA SER A 135 18.38 3.89 3.59
C SER A 135 17.01 4.46 3.27
N ILE A 136 16.69 4.49 1.98
CA ILE A 136 15.35 4.74 1.44
C ILE A 136 15.13 3.91 0.19
N VAL A 137 13.90 3.42 0.01
CA VAL A 137 13.42 2.86 -1.27
C VAL A 137 12.51 3.88 -1.93
N ALA A 138 12.88 4.33 -3.12
CA ALA A 138 12.18 5.39 -3.85
C ALA A 138 12.08 5.07 -5.36
N SER A 139 11.25 5.84 -6.04
CA SER A 139 11.14 5.86 -7.51
C SER A 139 11.11 7.32 -7.98
N PRO A 140 11.30 7.59 -9.29
CA PRO A 140 11.28 8.96 -9.82
C PRO A 140 9.89 9.62 -9.82
N LYS A 141 8.85 8.95 -9.35
CA LYS A 141 7.49 9.51 -9.25
C LYS A 141 7.49 10.76 -8.36
N ASP A 142 6.72 11.79 -8.79
CA ASP A 142 6.55 13.07 -8.07
C ASP A 142 5.07 13.46 -7.86
N TRP A 143 4.15 12.51 -8.05
CA TRP A 143 2.71 12.72 -8.18
C TRP A 143 2.04 13.29 -6.93
N THR A 144 2.47 12.87 -5.76
CA THR A 144 1.86 13.24 -4.49
C THR A 144 2.85 13.95 -3.56
N VAL A 145 2.35 14.49 -2.45
CA VAL A 145 3.20 15.11 -1.43
C VAL A 145 4.28 14.16 -0.93
N GLY A 146 3.93 12.90 -0.71
CA GLY A 146 4.89 11.90 -0.23
C GLY A 146 5.97 11.55 -1.26
N HIS A 147 5.62 11.49 -2.55
CA HIS A 147 6.64 11.29 -3.59
C HIS A 147 7.66 12.44 -3.59
N ARG A 148 7.20 13.69 -3.54
CA ARG A 148 8.09 14.87 -3.46
C ARG A 148 8.89 14.88 -2.16
N MET A 149 8.30 14.45 -1.06
CA MET A 149 8.98 14.33 0.23
C MET A 149 10.16 13.34 0.17
N ARG A 150 10.02 12.21 -0.56
CA ARG A 150 11.13 11.27 -0.80
C ARG A 150 12.30 11.94 -1.52
N HIS A 151 12.03 12.71 -2.58
CA HIS A 151 13.09 13.44 -3.30
C HIS A 151 13.77 14.47 -2.41
N TRP A 152 13.02 15.20 -1.58
CA TRP A 152 13.60 16.15 -0.63
C TRP A 152 14.44 15.47 0.44
N ALA A 153 14.00 14.32 0.98
CA ALA A 153 14.77 13.52 1.91
C ALA A 153 16.11 13.07 1.27
N ILE A 154 16.05 12.53 0.05
CA ILE A 154 17.24 12.11 -0.70
C ILE A 154 18.23 13.29 -0.88
N GLN A 155 17.74 14.46 -1.27
CA GLN A 155 18.59 15.65 -1.45
C GLN A 155 19.16 16.17 -0.12
N SER A 156 18.37 16.20 0.94
CA SER A 156 18.78 16.69 2.26
C SER A 156 19.85 15.80 2.91
N PHE A 157 19.75 14.50 2.70
CA PHE A 157 20.64 13.48 3.30
C PHE A 157 21.64 12.87 2.30
N LYS A 158 21.84 13.47 1.12
CA LYS A 158 22.58 12.92 -0.03
C LYS A 158 23.93 12.28 0.27
N ASN A 159 24.62 12.73 1.32
CA ASN A 159 25.95 12.21 1.70
C ASN A 159 25.85 11.10 2.77
N ASN A 160 24.67 10.84 3.32
CA ASN A 160 24.46 9.98 4.48
C ASN A 160 23.31 8.97 4.29
N ILE A 161 22.79 8.83 3.06
CA ILE A 161 21.70 7.94 2.74
C ILE A 161 22.03 7.06 1.53
N ASP A 162 21.76 5.78 1.64
CA ASP A 162 21.78 4.87 0.50
C ASP A 162 20.36 4.81 -0.11
N VAL A 163 20.26 5.05 -1.42
CA VAL A 163 19.01 5.15 -2.15
C VAL A 163 18.85 3.92 -3.03
N PHE A 164 17.71 3.24 -2.91
CA PHE A 164 17.34 2.05 -3.66
C PHE A 164 16.05 2.25 -4.44
N GLY A 165 15.81 1.37 -5.42
CA GLY A 165 14.60 1.31 -6.23
C GLY A 165 14.79 1.88 -7.64
N HIS A 166 13.73 1.76 -8.43
CA HIS A 166 13.75 2.10 -9.85
C HIS A 166 14.27 3.52 -10.11
N GLY A 167 15.25 3.64 -11.00
CA GLY A 167 15.91 4.91 -11.34
C GLY A 167 17.02 5.35 -10.36
N TYR A 168 17.31 4.51 -9.36
CA TYR A 168 18.42 4.67 -8.42
C TYR A 168 19.28 3.41 -8.41
N ASN A 169 19.53 2.80 -7.27
CA ASN A 169 20.17 1.50 -7.19
C ASN A 169 19.14 0.38 -7.36
N ASP A 170 19.14 -0.23 -8.52
CA ASP A 170 18.13 -1.22 -8.94
C ASP A 170 18.38 -2.64 -8.37
N ILE A 171 19.26 -2.81 -7.38
CA ILE A 171 19.54 -4.12 -6.79
C ILE A 171 18.26 -4.80 -6.25
N ILE A 172 17.33 -4.01 -5.75
CA ILE A 172 16.04 -4.49 -5.26
C ILE A 172 15.23 -5.09 -6.40
N ASP A 173 15.15 -4.40 -7.52
CA ASP A 173 14.37 -4.84 -8.69
C ASP A 173 15.02 -6.05 -9.37
N SER A 174 16.36 -6.12 -9.38
CA SER A 174 17.12 -7.24 -9.95
C SER A 174 16.92 -8.56 -9.19
N GLN A 175 16.56 -8.49 -7.91
CA GLN A 175 16.29 -9.65 -7.05
C GLN A 175 14.79 -10.00 -6.99
N GLY A 176 13.97 -9.33 -7.82
CA GLY A 176 12.52 -9.51 -7.83
C GLY A 176 11.81 -8.80 -6.67
N PRO A 177 10.51 -9.05 -6.49
CA PRO A 177 9.67 -8.31 -5.55
C PRO A 177 10.11 -8.44 -4.08
N PHE A 178 10.88 -9.45 -3.74
CA PHE A 178 11.37 -9.74 -2.38
C PHE A 178 12.80 -9.26 -2.14
N GLY A 179 13.41 -8.58 -3.11
CA GLY A 179 14.78 -8.05 -3.00
C GLY A 179 14.95 -6.88 -2.02
N LYS A 180 13.87 -6.38 -1.44
CA LYS A 180 13.91 -5.24 -0.49
C LYS A 180 14.79 -5.49 0.74
N VAL A 181 15.01 -6.74 1.13
CA VAL A 181 15.89 -7.10 2.24
C VAL A 181 17.28 -6.48 2.11
N PHE A 182 17.82 -6.34 0.90
CA PHE A 182 19.13 -5.74 0.65
C PHE A 182 19.20 -4.24 0.99
N GLY A 183 18.08 -3.55 0.86
CA GLY A 183 17.96 -2.13 1.22
C GLY A 183 17.54 -1.88 2.67
N LEU A 184 17.28 -2.94 3.45
CA LEU A 184 16.78 -2.85 4.81
C LEU A 184 17.69 -3.55 5.82
N ALA A 185 18.03 -4.81 5.60
CA ALA A 185 18.71 -5.65 6.58
C ALA A 185 19.97 -5.00 7.22
N PRO A 186 20.93 -4.40 6.47
CA PRO A 186 22.14 -3.84 7.06
C PRO A 186 21.97 -2.45 7.69
N TYR A 187 20.76 -1.83 7.64
CA TYR A 187 20.55 -0.45 8.06
C TYR A 187 19.92 -0.34 9.44
N TYR A 188 20.40 0.61 10.25
CA TYR A 188 19.77 0.98 11.51
C TYR A 188 18.43 1.67 11.29
N PHE A 189 18.37 2.63 10.32
CA PHE A 189 17.20 3.43 10.02
C PHE A 189 16.78 3.28 8.56
N HIS A 190 15.48 3.36 8.33
CA HIS A 190 14.92 3.38 6.99
C HIS A 190 13.87 4.47 6.85
N PHE A 191 13.97 5.32 5.83
CA PHE A 191 12.90 6.27 5.51
C PHE A 191 11.70 5.54 4.91
N VAL A 192 10.60 5.61 5.62
CA VAL A 192 9.30 5.11 5.20
C VAL A 192 8.38 6.30 4.94
N ILE A 193 8.35 6.77 3.71
CA ILE A 193 7.56 7.94 3.32
C ILE A 193 6.39 7.47 2.47
N MET A 194 5.17 7.51 3.03
CA MET A 194 3.94 7.16 2.31
C MET A 194 3.61 8.19 1.24
N ASN A 195 2.77 7.81 0.28
CA ASN A 195 2.33 8.69 -0.80
C ASN A 195 1.59 9.93 -0.27
N SER A 196 0.92 9.79 0.87
CA SER A 196 0.17 10.85 1.52
C SER A 196 0.20 10.68 3.04
N GLN A 197 -0.18 11.73 3.76
CA GLN A 197 -0.31 11.72 5.21
C GLN A 197 -1.78 11.76 5.61
N LYS A 198 -2.32 10.60 5.98
CA LYS A 198 -3.72 10.45 6.44
C LYS A 198 -3.81 9.43 7.57
N ASP A 199 -4.87 9.54 8.38
CA ASP A 199 -5.12 8.57 9.44
C ASP A 199 -5.30 7.17 8.85
N SER A 200 -4.71 6.20 9.52
CA SER A 200 -4.74 4.76 9.18
C SER A 200 -4.14 4.42 7.79
N TRP A 201 -3.42 5.36 7.16
CA TRP A 201 -2.74 5.11 5.91
C TRP A 201 -1.28 4.69 6.13
N TYR A 202 -1.03 3.40 6.00
CA TYR A 202 0.30 2.78 5.93
C TYR A 202 0.27 1.58 4.98
N THR A 203 1.42 1.18 4.47
CA THR A 203 1.56 0.09 3.51
C THR A 203 2.63 -0.89 3.95
N GLU A 204 2.92 -1.86 3.07
CA GLU A 204 3.97 -2.84 3.26
C GLU A 204 5.34 -2.24 3.60
N ALA A 205 5.63 -1.02 3.14
CA ALA A 205 6.93 -0.38 3.36
C ALA A 205 7.26 -0.19 4.86
N LEU A 206 6.25 0.08 5.69
CA LEU A 206 6.43 0.14 7.14
C LEU A 206 6.68 -1.24 7.74
N ILE A 207 5.90 -2.24 7.31
CA ILE A 207 6.02 -3.61 7.80
C ILE A 207 7.36 -4.23 7.39
N ASP A 208 7.83 -3.95 6.18
CA ASP A 208 9.15 -4.40 5.68
C ASP A 208 10.29 -3.91 6.57
N SER A 209 10.20 -2.67 7.08
CA SER A 209 11.18 -2.12 8.02
C SER A 209 11.22 -2.92 9.32
N PHE A 210 10.06 -3.24 9.88
CA PHE A 210 9.96 -4.07 11.10
C PHE A 210 10.45 -5.49 10.85
N ALA A 211 10.08 -6.09 9.71
CA ALA A 211 10.50 -7.44 9.34
C ALA A 211 12.03 -7.60 9.25
N CYS A 212 12.74 -6.52 8.95
CA CYS A 212 14.22 -6.47 8.91
C CYS A 212 14.87 -5.85 10.14
N GLY A 213 14.10 -5.53 11.19
CA GLY A 213 14.63 -4.91 12.41
C GLY A 213 15.21 -3.50 12.17
N CYS A 214 14.68 -2.74 11.20
CA CYS A 214 15.01 -1.33 11.00
C CYS A 214 14.10 -0.45 11.85
N ILE A 215 14.62 0.67 12.33
CA ILE A 215 13.83 1.73 12.93
C ILE A 215 13.29 2.60 11.78
N PRO A 216 11.96 2.64 11.54
CA PRO A 216 11.42 3.48 10.49
C PRO A 216 11.42 4.96 10.89
N ILE A 217 11.91 5.82 9.98
CA ILE A 217 11.69 7.27 10.02
C ILE A 217 10.47 7.51 9.11
N PHE A 218 9.32 7.75 9.74
CA PHE A 218 8.02 7.54 9.14
C PHE A 218 7.24 8.83 8.88
N PHE A 219 6.81 8.99 7.61
CA PHE A 219 5.82 9.98 7.19
C PHE A 219 4.61 9.28 6.57
N GLY A 220 3.42 9.48 7.15
CA GLY A 220 2.21 8.81 6.63
C GLY A 220 1.05 8.84 7.61
N CYS A 221 0.73 7.73 8.22
CA CYS A 221 -0.36 7.55 9.17
C CYS A 221 -0.17 8.43 10.41
N ARG A 222 -1.06 9.43 10.61
CA ARG A 222 -0.95 10.34 11.76
C ARG A 222 -1.26 9.67 13.08
N ASN A 223 -2.18 8.71 13.07
CA ASN A 223 -2.57 7.93 14.24
C ASN A 223 -1.86 6.57 14.29
N ILE A 224 -0.58 6.51 13.90
CA ILE A 224 0.16 5.24 13.79
C ILE A 224 0.21 4.47 15.13
N GLY A 225 0.19 5.17 16.24
CA GLY A 225 0.16 4.58 17.59
C GLY A 225 -1.11 3.79 17.91
N GLU A 226 -2.19 3.93 17.13
CA GLU A 226 -3.38 3.07 17.25
C GLU A 226 -3.18 1.69 16.59
N HIS A 227 -2.15 1.55 15.74
CA HIS A 227 -1.87 0.34 14.96
C HIS A 227 -0.59 -0.38 15.42
N PHE A 228 0.42 0.37 15.88
CA PHE A 228 1.74 -0.14 16.26
C PHE A 228 2.24 0.56 17.53
N ASN A 229 3.25 -0.02 18.19
CA ASN A 229 3.96 0.67 19.24
C ASN A 229 4.76 1.86 18.67
N ALA A 230 4.31 3.07 18.97
CA ALA A 230 4.90 4.30 18.44
C ALA A 230 6.33 4.55 18.95
N ASP A 231 6.75 3.98 20.07
CA ASP A 231 8.11 4.12 20.63
C ASP A 231 9.18 3.54 19.71
N GLY A 232 8.80 2.61 18.82
CA GLY A 232 9.67 2.02 17.81
C GLY A 232 9.68 2.78 16.46
N ILE A 233 9.04 3.96 16.37
CA ILE A 233 8.85 4.70 15.13
C ILE A 233 9.27 6.15 15.32
N ILE A 234 10.20 6.64 14.49
CA ILE A 234 10.52 8.08 14.45
C ILE A 234 9.54 8.75 13.49
N GLN A 235 8.46 9.33 14.02
CA GLN A 235 7.45 9.97 13.21
C GLN A 235 7.82 11.43 12.92
N PHE A 236 7.58 11.91 11.70
CA PHE A 236 7.76 13.30 11.30
C PHE A 236 6.65 13.78 10.36
N ASP A 237 6.38 15.08 10.38
CA ASP A 237 5.39 15.74 9.53
C ASP A 237 6.03 16.62 8.45
N SER A 238 7.28 17.01 8.66
CA SER A 238 8.07 17.81 7.71
C SER A 238 9.57 17.55 7.90
N LEU A 239 10.36 17.69 6.84
CA LEU A 239 11.82 17.47 6.90
C LEU A 239 12.56 18.37 7.90
N PRO A 240 12.18 19.65 8.14
CA PRO A 240 12.82 20.46 9.17
C PRO A 240 12.73 19.92 10.60
N GLN A 241 11.90 18.88 10.84
CA GLN A 241 11.82 18.20 12.14
C GLN A 241 12.91 17.14 12.34
N LEU A 242 13.60 16.74 11.28
CA LEU A 242 14.69 15.76 11.28
C LEU A 242 16.07 16.42 11.31
#